data_290b25d268786bb0d132b5bbad51f83d
#
_entry.id   290b25d268786bb0d132b5bbad51f83d
#
_cell.length_a   1.000
_cell.length_b   1.000
_cell.length_c   1.000
_cell.angle_alpha   90.00
_cell.angle_beta   90.00
_cell.angle_gamma   90.00
#
_symmetry.space_group_name_H-M   'P 1'
#
loop_
_entity.id
_entity.type
_entity.pdbx_description
1 polymer ?
#
loop_
_entity_poly.entity_id
_entity_poly.type
_entity_poly.pdbx_seq_one_letter_code
_entity_poly.pdbx_strand_id
1 'polypeptide(L)'
;EIRSGQISDLDGYDYYLLKFGNADFNSAELEMTYYDLAIKAGINMMHSELLTVDGSKHFMTQRFDRKDGKKLHTQTLAAMYPEANSYEQLISVCRSLHLPEADCEEVYRRMIFNVLANNTDDHNKNFSFMMDRMGNWRLSPAYDLTYILNMGGVQPNQDHCMFIRSKLRNISKEDVLQFAFDNGIRKPESIIGDVKNALLQFRTVAVKYAVDEKWIGRVEATILSHLKEWGEYEDDKPTLSVEINGHQVTDVHIEQAYKGNFHLCAKIDGREKKFVISKNKNEFSLIESLGIANLTEKQLLTMVEKFLCK
;
A
#
# COMPACT_ATOMS: atom_id res chain seq x y z
N GLU A 1 -7.58 34.61 -5.69
CA GLU A 1 -8.10 34.95 -4.38
C GLU A 1 -8.73 33.70 -3.75
N ILE A 2 -8.36 33.38 -2.50
CA ILE A 2 -8.95 32.27 -1.74
C ILE A 2 -10.03 32.86 -0.85
N ARG A 3 -11.23 32.29 -0.88
CA ARG A 3 -12.35 32.65 0.02
C ARG A 3 -12.80 31.42 0.77
N SER A 4 -12.95 31.50 2.08
CA SER A 4 -13.50 30.43 2.91
C SER A 4 -14.95 30.76 3.28
N GLY A 5 -15.81 29.74 3.34
CA GLY A 5 -17.20 29.87 3.77
C GLY A 5 -18.13 28.84 3.12
N GLN A 6 -19.38 28.88 3.54
CA GLN A 6 -20.44 28.01 2.99
C GLN A 6 -21.24 28.68 1.85
N ILE A 7 -20.74 29.80 1.32
CA ILE A 7 -21.42 30.54 0.25
C ILE A 7 -21.31 29.68 -1.02
N SER A 8 -22.45 29.23 -1.52
CA SER A 8 -22.57 28.57 -2.84
C SER A 8 -22.87 29.66 -3.87
N ASP A 9 -22.39 29.45 -5.09
CA ASP A 9 -22.71 30.23 -6.30
C ASP A 9 -21.87 31.52 -6.46
N LEU A 10 -20.54 31.39 -6.30
CA LEU A 10 -19.59 32.40 -6.75
C LEU A 10 -19.20 32.08 -8.20
N ASP A 11 -19.64 32.88 -9.16
CA ASP A 11 -19.21 32.76 -10.55
C ASP A 11 -17.70 32.97 -10.67
N GLY A 12 -17.05 32.07 -11.41
CA GLY A 12 -15.61 32.12 -11.65
C GLY A 12 -14.72 31.59 -10.54
N TYR A 13 -15.29 30.89 -9.56
CA TYR A 13 -14.55 30.21 -8.51
C TYR A 13 -14.63 28.68 -8.65
N ASP A 14 -13.50 28.01 -8.43
CA ASP A 14 -13.45 26.57 -8.19
C ASP A 14 -13.64 26.28 -6.70
N TYR A 15 -14.23 25.13 -6.41
CA TYR A 15 -14.57 24.74 -5.04
C TYR A 15 -13.62 23.65 -4.57
N TYR A 16 -12.98 23.88 -3.44
CA TYR A 16 -12.04 22.97 -2.81
C TYR A 16 -12.48 22.61 -1.40
N LEU A 17 -12.07 21.42 -0.96
CA LEU A 17 -12.04 21.02 0.43
C LEU A 17 -10.60 21.17 0.92
N LEU A 18 -10.39 21.85 2.03
CA LEU A 18 -9.09 22.01 2.68
C LEU A 18 -9.06 21.18 3.97
N LYS A 19 -8.09 20.30 4.07
CA LYS A 19 -7.78 19.56 5.29
C LYS A 19 -6.51 20.15 5.91
N PHE A 20 -6.61 20.60 7.16
CA PHE A 20 -5.48 21.15 7.88
C PHE A 20 -4.48 20.03 8.20
N GLY A 21 -3.21 20.23 7.81
CA GLY A 21 -2.15 19.28 8.08
C GLY A 21 -1.74 19.26 9.54
N ASN A 22 -1.33 18.10 10.00
CA ASN A 22 -0.66 17.90 11.29
C ASN A 22 0.80 17.53 11.01
N ALA A 23 1.72 18.43 11.38
CA ALA A 23 3.15 18.27 11.12
C ALA A 23 3.76 17.05 11.84
N ASP A 24 3.28 16.71 13.05
CA ASP A 24 3.81 15.57 13.81
C ASP A 24 3.59 14.23 13.09
N PHE A 25 2.56 14.17 12.26
CA PHE A 25 2.16 12.98 11.49
C PHE A 25 2.43 13.12 10.00
N ASN A 26 2.96 14.25 9.51
CA ASN A 26 3.03 14.60 8.08
C ASN A 26 1.72 14.31 7.33
N SER A 27 0.57 14.62 7.95
CA SER A 27 -0.72 14.13 7.46
C SER A 27 -1.09 14.68 6.08
N ALA A 28 -0.77 15.95 5.79
CA ALA A 28 -1.03 16.54 4.49
C ALA A 28 -0.10 15.96 3.40
N GLU A 29 1.18 15.79 3.71
CA GLU A 29 2.17 15.22 2.81
C GLU A 29 1.90 13.75 2.52
N LEU A 30 1.48 12.96 3.52
CA LEU A 30 1.08 11.57 3.34
C LEU A 30 -0.19 11.45 2.51
N GLU A 31 -1.22 12.28 2.78
CA GLU A 31 -2.44 12.26 1.97
C GLU A 31 -2.16 12.65 0.51
N MET A 32 -1.25 13.62 0.28
CA MET A 32 -0.81 13.97 -1.07
C MET A 32 0.00 12.84 -1.74
N THR A 33 0.82 12.12 -0.96
CA THR A 33 1.53 10.93 -1.44
C THR A 33 0.55 9.84 -1.88
N TYR A 34 -0.48 9.58 -1.06
CA TYR A 34 -1.52 8.60 -1.37
C TYR A 34 -2.36 9.00 -2.58
N TYR A 35 -2.66 10.30 -2.74
CA TYR A 35 -3.30 10.82 -3.95
C TYR A 35 -2.49 10.48 -5.22
N ASP A 36 -1.19 10.80 -5.26
CA ASP A 36 -0.34 10.51 -6.42
C ASP A 36 -0.27 8.99 -6.71
N LEU A 37 -0.16 8.17 -5.67
CA LEU A 37 -0.14 6.71 -5.80
C LEU A 37 -1.49 6.17 -6.28
N ALA A 38 -2.60 6.71 -5.80
CA ALA A 38 -3.93 6.34 -6.24
C ALA A 38 -4.15 6.66 -7.74
N ILE A 39 -3.73 7.85 -8.19
CA ILE A 39 -3.75 8.22 -9.62
C ILE A 39 -2.89 7.25 -10.45
N LYS A 40 -1.67 6.90 -9.98
CA LYS A 40 -0.78 5.93 -10.64
C LYS A 40 -1.37 4.52 -10.68
N ALA A 41 -2.16 4.15 -9.67
CA ALA A 41 -2.90 2.89 -9.62
C ALA A 41 -4.14 2.89 -10.53
N GLY A 42 -4.45 4.00 -11.19
CA GLY A 42 -5.62 4.15 -12.06
C GLY A 42 -6.92 4.45 -11.32
N ILE A 43 -6.86 4.85 -10.06
CA ILE A 43 -8.03 5.30 -9.28
C ILE A 43 -8.43 6.70 -9.73
N ASN A 44 -9.72 6.88 -9.99
CA ASN A 44 -10.26 8.18 -10.34
C ASN A 44 -10.38 9.07 -9.10
N MET A 45 -9.63 10.18 -9.06
CA MET A 45 -9.68 11.19 -8.00
C MET A 45 -9.77 12.60 -8.60
N MET A 46 -10.28 13.54 -7.82
CA MET A 46 -10.25 14.96 -8.20
C MET A 46 -8.84 15.52 -8.01
N HIS A 47 -8.54 16.57 -8.79
CA HIS A 47 -7.27 17.29 -8.65
C HIS A 47 -7.03 17.72 -7.20
N SER A 48 -5.83 17.41 -6.70
CA SER A 48 -5.43 17.73 -5.33
C SER A 48 -4.01 18.32 -5.32
N GLU A 49 -3.74 19.17 -4.35
CA GLU A 49 -2.46 19.84 -4.18
C GLU A 49 -2.17 20.15 -2.72
N LEU A 50 -0.93 20.46 -2.40
CA LEU A 50 -0.53 20.98 -1.10
C LEU A 50 -0.60 22.51 -1.10
N LEU A 51 -1.38 23.07 -0.20
CA LEU A 51 -1.39 24.49 0.11
C LEU A 51 -0.45 24.77 1.28
N THR A 52 0.52 25.67 1.11
CA THR A 52 1.40 26.09 2.20
C THR A 52 0.96 27.48 2.71
N VAL A 53 0.66 27.56 3.99
CA VAL A 53 0.29 28.80 4.68
C VAL A 53 1.14 28.93 5.94
N ASP A 54 1.85 30.04 6.07
CA ASP A 54 2.73 30.32 7.21
C ASP A 54 3.69 29.17 7.56
N GLY A 55 4.22 28.50 6.53
CA GLY A 55 5.13 27.36 6.66
C GLY A 55 4.45 26.01 6.97
N SER A 56 3.15 26.00 7.23
CA SER A 56 2.37 24.79 7.44
C SER A 56 1.76 24.29 6.13
N LYS A 57 1.83 22.99 5.89
CA LYS A 57 1.25 22.36 4.70
C LYS A 57 -0.13 21.81 5.01
N HIS A 58 -1.02 21.97 4.06
CA HIS A 58 -2.42 21.54 4.13
C HIS A 58 -2.77 20.82 2.84
N PHE A 59 -3.56 19.75 2.91
CA PHE A 59 -4.06 19.04 1.74
C PHE A 59 -5.31 19.72 1.21
N MET A 60 -5.32 20.02 -0.10
CA MET A 60 -6.44 20.68 -0.75
C MET A 60 -6.87 19.86 -1.95
N THR A 61 -8.16 19.51 -2.02
CA THR A 61 -8.74 18.73 -3.11
C THR A 61 -9.95 19.42 -3.70
N GLN A 62 -10.06 19.41 -5.05
CA GLN A 62 -11.21 19.95 -5.75
C GLN A 62 -12.47 19.14 -5.43
N ARG A 63 -13.58 19.83 -5.23
CA ARG A 63 -14.85 19.17 -4.93
C ARG A 63 -15.50 18.62 -6.19
N PHE A 64 -15.80 17.33 -6.20
CA PHE A 64 -16.51 16.65 -7.29
C PHE A 64 -18.02 16.97 -7.32
N ASP A 65 -18.59 17.39 -6.18
CA ASP A 65 -20.01 17.71 -6.06
C ASP A 65 -20.34 19.17 -6.47
N ARG A 66 -19.41 19.82 -7.15
CA ARG A 66 -19.55 21.16 -7.71
C ARG A 66 -19.12 21.17 -9.17
N LYS A 67 -19.97 21.71 -10.02
CA LYS A 67 -19.67 21.89 -11.45
C LYS A 67 -20.34 23.18 -11.94
N ASP A 68 -19.55 24.04 -12.58
CA ASP A 68 -20.03 25.31 -13.14
C ASP A 68 -20.86 26.13 -12.12
N GLY A 69 -20.33 26.28 -10.90
CA GLY A 69 -21.01 26.98 -9.78
C GLY A 69 -22.23 26.24 -9.19
N LYS A 70 -22.62 25.08 -9.73
CA LYS A 70 -23.82 24.33 -9.31
C LYS A 70 -23.48 23.11 -8.46
N LYS A 71 -24.36 22.80 -7.52
CA LYS A 71 -24.30 21.55 -6.75
C LYS A 71 -24.79 20.38 -7.59
N LEU A 72 -24.01 19.29 -7.60
CA LEU A 72 -24.44 18.01 -8.11
C LEU A 72 -25.09 17.19 -7.00
N HIS A 73 -26.15 16.47 -7.31
CA HIS A 73 -26.76 15.58 -6.33
C HIS A 73 -25.78 14.47 -5.99
N THR A 74 -25.47 14.33 -4.71
CA THR A 74 -24.47 13.37 -4.22
C THR A 74 -24.96 12.73 -2.93
N GLN A 75 -24.84 11.41 -2.84
CA GLN A 75 -25.14 10.66 -1.63
C GLN A 75 -24.02 9.67 -1.31
N THR A 76 -23.67 9.56 -0.04
CA THR A 76 -22.75 8.49 0.42
C THR A 76 -23.47 7.15 0.46
N LEU A 77 -22.68 6.05 0.42
CA LEU A 77 -23.24 4.71 0.65
C LEU A 77 -23.99 4.66 2.00
N ALA A 78 -23.43 5.28 3.05
CA ALA A 78 -24.07 5.38 4.36
C ALA A 78 -25.43 6.10 4.32
N ALA A 79 -25.62 7.09 3.44
CA ALA A 79 -26.89 7.78 3.30
C ALA A 79 -27.92 6.99 2.51
N MET A 80 -27.47 6.19 1.53
CA MET A 80 -28.34 5.32 0.70
C MET A 80 -28.70 4.01 1.39
N TYR A 81 -27.69 3.41 2.04
CA TYR A 81 -27.81 2.11 2.70
C TYR A 81 -26.99 2.15 4.00
N PRO A 82 -27.57 2.67 5.11
CA PRO A 82 -26.87 2.85 6.39
C PRO A 82 -26.25 1.56 6.94
N GLU A 83 -26.88 0.42 6.70
CA GLU A 83 -26.45 -0.90 7.17
C GLU A 83 -25.33 -1.51 6.33
N ALA A 84 -24.94 -0.88 5.21
CA ALA A 84 -23.86 -1.38 4.37
C ALA A 84 -22.53 -1.35 5.12
N ASN A 85 -21.92 -2.51 5.27
CA ASN A 85 -20.65 -2.70 5.97
C ASN A 85 -19.69 -3.64 5.24
N SER A 86 -19.93 -3.92 3.95
CA SER A 86 -19.06 -4.77 3.15
C SER A 86 -18.92 -4.28 1.71
N TYR A 87 -17.81 -4.64 1.08
CA TYR A 87 -17.58 -4.34 -0.34
C TYR A 87 -18.54 -5.08 -1.27
N GLU A 88 -19.03 -6.27 -0.88
CA GLU A 88 -20.08 -6.98 -1.61
C GLU A 88 -21.38 -6.16 -1.66
N GLN A 89 -21.76 -5.54 -0.54
CA GLN A 89 -22.94 -4.69 -0.49
C GLN A 89 -22.73 -3.40 -1.32
N LEU A 90 -21.53 -2.82 -1.30
CA LEU A 90 -21.19 -1.68 -2.17
C LEU A 90 -21.34 -2.04 -3.66
N ILE A 91 -20.81 -3.19 -4.10
CA ILE A 91 -21.01 -3.68 -5.47
C ILE A 91 -22.51 -3.92 -5.77
N SER A 92 -23.24 -4.47 -4.82
CA SER A 92 -24.69 -4.67 -4.98
C SER A 92 -25.44 -3.35 -5.19
N VAL A 93 -25.06 -2.28 -4.47
CA VAL A 93 -25.62 -0.93 -4.68
C VAL A 93 -25.24 -0.40 -6.05
N CYS A 94 -23.99 -0.54 -6.49
CA CYS A 94 -23.58 -0.15 -7.85
C CYS A 94 -24.47 -0.78 -8.91
N ARG A 95 -24.76 -2.07 -8.79
CA ARG A 95 -25.64 -2.78 -9.73
C ARG A 95 -27.10 -2.36 -9.65
N SER A 96 -27.61 -2.15 -8.43
CA SER A 96 -28.99 -1.67 -8.22
C SER A 96 -29.20 -0.27 -8.81
N LEU A 97 -28.16 0.55 -8.83
CA LEU A 97 -28.15 1.87 -9.46
C LEU A 97 -27.84 1.81 -10.97
N HIS A 98 -27.67 0.61 -11.54
CA HIS A 98 -27.33 0.39 -12.95
C HIS A 98 -26.04 1.10 -13.39
N LEU A 99 -25.03 1.14 -12.50
CA LEU A 99 -23.72 1.71 -12.84
C LEU A 99 -23.01 0.85 -13.90
N PRO A 100 -22.17 1.45 -14.75
CA PRO A 100 -21.32 0.70 -15.65
C PRO A 100 -20.41 -0.27 -14.93
N GLU A 101 -20.04 -1.40 -15.55
CA GLU A 101 -19.09 -2.37 -14.99
C GLU A 101 -17.74 -1.73 -14.61
N ALA A 102 -17.32 -0.68 -15.33
CA ALA A 102 -16.12 0.08 -14.99
C ALA A 102 -16.19 0.70 -13.59
N ASP A 103 -17.37 1.07 -13.10
CA ASP A 103 -17.54 1.61 -11.74
C ASP A 103 -17.40 0.48 -10.70
N CYS A 104 -17.82 -0.76 -11.01
CA CYS A 104 -17.60 -1.94 -10.18
C CYS A 104 -16.10 -2.33 -10.15
N GLU A 105 -15.42 -2.27 -11.29
CA GLU A 105 -13.96 -2.48 -11.38
C GLU A 105 -13.19 -1.40 -10.60
N GLU A 106 -13.67 -0.16 -10.62
CA GLU A 106 -13.12 0.95 -9.83
C GLU A 106 -13.30 0.71 -8.31
N VAL A 107 -14.46 0.21 -7.86
CA VAL A 107 -14.67 -0.19 -6.46
C VAL A 107 -13.66 -1.28 -6.06
N TYR A 108 -13.46 -2.28 -6.91
CA TYR A 108 -12.50 -3.34 -6.67
C TYR A 108 -11.07 -2.79 -6.59
N ARG A 109 -10.68 -1.88 -7.49
CA ARG A 109 -9.38 -1.21 -7.49
C ARG A 109 -9.13 -0.45 -6.18
N ARG A 110 -10.13 0.29 -5.71
CA ARG A 110 -10.06 1.00 -4.41
C ARG A 110 -9.93 0.03 -3.23
N MET A 111 -10.66 -1.08 -3.25
CA MET A 111 -10.54 -2.13 -2.25
C MET A 111 -9.12 -2.69 -2.18
N ILE A 112 -8.52 -3.05 -3.33
CA ILE A 112 -7.14 -3.54 -3.39
C ILE A 112 -6.15 -2.48 -2.87
N PHE A 113 -6.33 -1.21 -3.28
CA PHE A 113 -5.50 -0.11 -2.80
C PHE A 113 -5.62 0.07 -1.28
N ASN A 114 -6.84 0.07 -0.74
CA ASN A 114 -7.07 0.22 0.70
C ASN A 114 -6.39 -0.90 1.49
N VAL A 115 -6.48 -2.15 1.04
CA VAL A 115 -5.83 -3.30 1.70
C VAL A 115 -4.32 -3.17 1.65
N LEU A 116 -3.73 -3.00 0.47
CA LEU A 116 -2.28 -3.01 0.30
C LEU A 116 -1.59 -1.76 0.86
N ALA A 117 -2.27 -0.60 0.80
CA ALA A 117 -1.75 0.68 1.27
C ALA A 117 -2.09 0.97 2.75
N ASN A 118 -2.74 0.05 3.46
CA ASN A 118 -3.19 0.24 4.84
C ASN A 118 -4.12 1.46 5.04
N ASN A 119 -5.00 1.73 4.08
CA ASN A 119 -6.09 2.67 4.27
C ASN A 119 -7.30 1.93 4.85
N THR A 120 -7.26 1.68 6.16
CA THR A 120 -8.25 0.86 6.87
C THR A 120 -9.47 1.64 7.36
N ASP A 121 -9.50 2.99 7.20
CA ASP A 121 -10.67 3.82 7.46
C ASP A 121 -11.62 3.86 6.26
N ASP A 122 -11.82 2.73 5.64
CA ASP A 122 -12.59 2.52 4.43
C ASP A 122 -14.10 2.34 4.69
N HIS A 123 -14.65 3.16 5.60
CA HIS A 123 -16.06 3.08 6.00
C HIS A 123 -17.04 3.55 4.90
N ASN A 124 -18.30 3.20 5.04
CA ASN A 124 -19.36 3.46 4.06
C ASN A 124 -19.64 4.94 3.76
N LYS A 125 -19.08 5.89 4.53
CA LYS A 125 -19.14 7.33 4.23
C LYS A 125 -18.05 7.75 3.23
N ASN A 126 -17.02 6.93 3.00
CA ASN A 126 -15.93 7.21 2.06
C ASN A 126 -16.23 6.73 0.64
N PHE A 127 -17.44 6.22 0.41
CA PHE A 127 -17.96 5.88 -0.91
C PHE A 127 -19.20 6.70 -1.20
N SER A 128 -19.20 7.44 -2.32
CA SER A 128 -20.31 8.28 -2.73
C SER A 128 -20.74 8.02 -4.16
N PHE A 129 -21.97 8.39 -4.44
CA PHE A 129 -22.56 8.30 -5.76
C PHE A 129 -23.09 9.68 -6.16
N MET A 130 -22.95 10.02 -7.44
CA MET A 130 -23.44 11.26 -8.03
C MET A 130 -24.55 10.97 -9.02
N MET A 131 -25.57 11.80 -9.04
CA MET A 131 -26.69 11.66 -9.98
C MET A 131 -26.74 12.90 -10.87
N ASP A 132 -26.87 12.69 -12.16
CA ASP A 132 -27.10 13.74 -13.14
C ASP A 132 -28.57 14.21 -13.14
N ARG A 133 -28.88 15.24 -13.92
CA ARG A 133 -30.24 15.79 -14.03
C ARG A 133 -31.25 14.84 -14.70
N MET A 134 -30.76 13.80 -15.38
CA MET A 134 -31.59 12.81 -16.02
C MET A 134 -31.84 11.58 -15.11
N GLY A 135 -31.27 11.57 -13.91
CA GLY A 135 -31.41 10.50 -12.94
C GLY A 135 -30.36 9.37 -13.11
N ASN A 136 -29.34 9.55 -13.95
CA ASN A 136 -28.30 8.57 -14.12
C ASN A 136 -27.27 8.69 -12.97
N TRP A 137 -26.99 7.57 -12.33
CA TRP A 137 -26.02 7.49 -11.24
C TRP A 137 -24.63 7.09 -11.73
N ARG A 138 -23.60 7.55 -11.05
CA ARG A 138 -22.19 7.17 -11.24
C ARG A 138 -21.48 7.11 -9.89
N LEU A 139 -20.48 6.28 -9.78
CA LEU A 139 -19.57 6.31 -8.65
C LEU A 139 -18.82 7.66 -8.62
N SER A 140 -18.70 8.29 -7.45
CA SER A 140 -17.91 9.52 -7.33
C SER A 140 -16.41 9.23 -7.52
N PRO A 141 -15.58 10.23 -7.86
CA PRO A 141 -14.15 10.15 -7.61
C PRO A 141 -13.86 9.71 -6.18
N ALA A 142 -12.75 8.99 -5.97
CA ALA A 142 -12.31 8.60 -4.64
C ALA A 142 -11.84 9.82 -3.83
N TYR A 143 -11.93 9.72 -2.53
CA TYR A 143 -11.48 10.74 -1.58
C TYR A 143 -11.10 10.07 -0.27
N ASP A 144 -10.38 10.79 0.58
CA ASP A 144 -10.00 10.35 1.93
C ASP A 144 -9.16 9.07 1.92
N LEU A 145 -8.17 9.02 1.02
CA LEU A 145 -7.21 7.93 0.95
C LEU A 145 -5.93 8.36 1.67
N THR A 146 -5.61 7.67 2.77
CA THR A 146 -4.38 7.94 3.54
C THR A 146 -3.97 6.73 4.37
N TYR A 147 -2.78 6.78 4.95
CA TYR A 147 -2.30 5.76 5.88
C TYR A 147 -2.99 5.89 7.23
N ILE A 148 -3.50 4.78 7.75
CA ILE A 148 -4.25 4.77 9.01
C ILE A 148 -3.45 4.12 10.13
N LEU A 149 -3.31 4.86 11.23
CA LEU A 149 -2.74 4.40 12.49
C LEU A 149 -3.84 3.92 13.43
N ASN A 150 -3.47 3.02 14.36
CA ASN A 150 -4.37 2.63 15.44
C ASN A 150 -4.65 3.83 16.39
N MET A 151 -5.62 3.67 17.27
CA MET A 151 -6.03 4.73 18.22
C MET A 151 -4.90 5.28 19.09
N GLY A 152 -3.81 4.52 19.28
CA GLY A 152 -2.60 4.99 19.99
C GLY A 152 -1.62 5.78 19.12
N GLY A 153 -1.86 5.91 17.82
CA GLY A 153 -1.01 6.63 16.88
C GLY A 153 0.40 6.01 16.68
N VAL A 154 0.61 4.77 17.13
CA VAL A 154 1.94 4.13 17.19
C VAL A 154 2.10 3.02 16.17
N GLN A 155 1.06 2.24 15.91
CA GLN A 155 1.10 1.09 15.00
C GLN A 155 0.12 1.27 13.85
N PRO A 156 0.34 0.60 12.69
CA PRO A 156 -0.68 0.55 11.64
C PRO A 156 -1.98 -0.05 12.19
N ASN A 157 -3.12 0.55 11.82
CA ASN A 157 -4.40 -0.07 12.10
C ASN A 157 -4.56 -1.30 11.19
N GLN A 158 -5.03 -2.42 11.73
CA GLN A 158 -5.14 -3.67 10.96
C GLN A 158 -6.59 -4.00 10.56
N ASP A 159 -7.57 -3.34 11.19
CA ASP A 159 -8.98 -3.64 10.94
C ASP A 159 -9.56 -2.64 9.94
N HIS A 160 -10.00 -3.14 8.79
CA HIS A 160 -10.83 -2.40 7.86
C HIS A 160 -12.20 -2.08 8.47
N CYS A 161 -12.82 -0.99 8.03
CA CYS A 161 -14.18 -0.65 8.44
C CYS A 161 -15.25 -1.43 7.66
N MET A 162 -14.93 -1.89 6.45
CA MET A 162 -15.82 -2.70 5.63
C MET A 162 -15.28 -4.12 5.47
N PHE A 163 -16.17 -5.10 5.57
CA PHE A 163 -15.85 -6.50 5.35
C PHE A 163 -15.48 -6.79 3.89
N ILE A 164 -14.52 -7.68 3.71
CA ILE A 164 -14.19 -8.35 2.45
C ILE A 164 -14.31 -9.85 2.72
N ARG A 165 -15.28 -10.53 2.11
CA ARG A 165 -15.56 -11.96 2.37
C ARG A 165 -15.63 -12.30 3.87
N SER A 166 -16.39 -11.50 4.62
CA SER A 166 -16.57 -11.61 6.07
C SER A 166 -15.29 -11.40 6.91
N LYS A 167 -14.24 -10.84 6.35
CA LYS A 167 -12.99 -10.50 7.04
C LYS A 167 -12.82 -8.98 7.12
N LEU A 168 -12.28 -8.49 8.24
CA LEU A 168 -11.85 -7.10 8.42
C LEU A 168 -10.33 -6.97 8.44
N ARG A 169 -9.60 -8.09 8.61
CA ARG A 169 -8.13 -8.15 8.68
C ARG A 169 -7.61 -9.42 8.03
N ASN A 170 -6.29 -9.50 7.82
CA ASN A 170 -5.63 -10.65 7.21
C ASN A 170 -6.29 -11.05 5.87
N ILE A 171 -6.57 -10.03 5.06
CA ILE A 171 -7.16 -10.21 3.74
C ILE A 171 -6.07 -10.76 2.81
N SER A 172 -6.24 -12.00 2.36
CA SER A 172 -5.28 -12.64 1.46
C SER A 172 -5.55 -12.30 -0.02
N LYS A 173 -4.59 -12.59 -0.89
CA LYS A 173 -4.77 -12.47 -2.34
C LYS A 173 -5.90 -13.36 -2.84
N GLU A 174 -6.02 -14.57 -2.29
CA GLU A 174 -7.09 -15.52 -2.61
C GLU A 174 -8.48 -14.95 -2.25
N ASP A 175 -8.58 -14.24 -1.11
CA ASP A 175 -9.85 -13.61 -0.72
C ASP A 175 -10.30 -12.59 -1.76
N VAL A 176 -9.41 -11.74 -2.23
CA VAL A 176 -9.77 -10.69 -3.20
C VAL A 176 -9.99 -11.25 -4.61
N LEU A 177 -9.27 -12.30 -5.02
CA LEU A 177 -9.52 -12.98 -6.28
C LEU A 177 -10.87 -13.70 -6.26
N GLN A 178 -11.22 -14.37 -5.15
CA GLN A 178 -12.52 -15.00 -5.03
C GLN A 178 -13.65 -13.95 -4.94
N PHE A 179 -13.41 -12.81 -4.25
CA PHE A 179 -14.34 -11.67 -4.28
C PHE A 179 -14.59 -11.21 -5.72
N ALA A 180 -13.53 -11.09 -6.53
CA ALA A 180 -13.65 -10.70 -7.93
C ALA A 180 -14.48 -11.70 -8.74
N PHE A 181 -14.23 -12.99 -8.55
CA PHE A 181 -14.99 -14.07 -9.20
C PHE A 181 -16.47 -14.01 -8.82
N ASP A 182 -16.79 -13.97 -7.51
CA ASP A 182 -18.15 -13.93 -6.98
C ASP A 182 -18.92 -12.69 -7.47
N ASN A 183 -18.21 -11.60 -7.70
CA ASN A 183 -18.77 -10.32 -8.15
C ASN A 183 -18.53 -10.01 -9.64
N GLY A 184 -18.09 -10.96 -10.45
CA GLY A 184 -17.94 -10.80 -11.90
C GLY A 184 -16.98 -9.70 -12.35
N ILE A 185 -15.98 -9.36 -11.51
CA ILE A 185 -14.94 -8.37 -11.83
C ILE A 185 -14.00 -8.95 -12.88
N ARG A 186 -13.75 -8.18 -13.93
CA ARG A 186 -12.88 -8.61 -15.02
C ARG A 186 -11.43 -8.28 -14.75
N LYS A 187 -10.52 -9.19 -15.15
CA LYS A 187 -9.05 -9.02 -15.08
C LYS A 187 -8.53 -8.60 -13.69
N PRO A 188 -8.94 -9.29 -12.61
CA PRO A 188 -8.58 -8.90 -11.25
C PRO A 188 -7.07 -8.84 -11.03
N GLU A 189 -6.28 -9.76 -11.62
CA GLU A 189 -4.82 -9.77 -11.50
C GLU A 189 -4.18 -8.53 -12.15
N SER A 190 -4.74 -8.02 -13.24
CA SER A 190 -4.26 -6.78 -13.87
C SER A 190 -4.47 -5.59 -12.93
N ILE A 191 -5.62 -5.52 -12.26
CA ILE A 191 -5.94 -4.45 -11.29
C ILE A 191 -5.00 -4.55 -10.08
N ILE A 192 -4.75 -5.75 -9.57
CA ILE A 192 -3.77 -5.99 -8.48
C ILE A 192 -2.37 -5.52 -8.92
N GLY A 193 -1.97 -5.86 -10.15
CA GLY A 193 -0.68 -5.47 -10.72
C GLY A 193 -0.52 -3.94 -10.85
N ASP A 194 -1.55 -3.24 -11.30
CA ASP A 194 -1.55 -1.77 -11.39
C ASP A 194 -1.35 -1.13 -10.02
N VAL A 195 -2.11 -1.58 -9.01
CA VAL A 195 -2.02 -1.07 -7.63
C VAL A 195 -0.65 -1.37 -7.03
N LYS A 196 -0.17 -2.61 -7.15
CA LYS A 196 1.18 -2.99 -6.70
C LYS A 196 2.26 -2.09 -7.30
N ASN A 197 2.26 -1.92 -8.63
CA ASN A 197 3.26 -1.11 -9.32
C ASN A 197 3.24 0.36 -8.89
N ALA A 198 2.08 0.89 -8.56
CA ALA A 198 1.96 2.22 -7.98
C ALA A 198 2.54 2.27 -6.56
N LEU A 199 2.19 1.32 -5.69
CA LEU A 199 2.62 1.29 -4.30
C LEU A 199 4.13 1.06 -4.14
N LEU A 200 4.76 0.31 -5.03
CA LEU A 200 6.24 0.16 -5.07
C LEU A 200 6.96 1.49 -5.32
N GLN A 201 6.27 2.53 -5.79
CA GLN A 201 6.84 3.88 -5.95
C GLN A 201 6.67 4.75 -4.69
N PHE A 202 6.15 4.19 -3.58
CA PHE A 202 5.79 4.97 -2.39
C PHE A 202 6.94 5.87 -1.91
N ARG A 203 8.13 5.32 -1.68
CA ARG A 203 9.30 6.09 -1.22
C ARG A 203 9.62 7.28 -2.14
N THR A 204 9.66 7.04 -3.44
CA THR A 204 9.95 8.08 -4.44
C THR A 204 8.92 9.22 -4.38
N VAL A 205 7.64 8.88 -4.25
CA VAL A 205 6.55 9.86 -4.19
C VAL A 205 6.55 10.59 -2.85
N ALA A 206 6.79 9.89 -1.74
CA ALA A 206 6.83 10.48 -0.40
C ALA A 206 7.98 11.50 -0.26
N VAL A 207 9.16 11.18 -0.78
CA VAL A 207 10.29 12.11 -0.82
C VAL A 207 9.95 13.37 -1.63
N LYS A 208 9.25 13.24 -2.77
CA LYS A 208 8.78 14.38 -3.58
C LYS A 208 7.97 15.38 -2.76
N TYR A 209 7.15 14.91 -1.83
CA TYR A 209 6.31 15.76 -0.98
C TYR A 209 6.95 16.12 0.36
N ALA A 210 8.23 15.74 0.56
CA ALA A 210 8.99 15.99 1.77
C ALA A 210 8.34 15.39 3.04
N VAL A 211 7.88 14.14 2.92
CA VAL A 211 7.50 13.32 4.07
C VAL A 211 8.77 12.97 4.86
N ASP A 212 8.71 13.03 6.19
CA ASP A 212 9.84 12.69 7.06
C ASP A 212 10.24 11.22 6.91
N GLU A 213 11.55 10.94 6.93
CA GLU A 213 12.08 9.58 6.77
C GLU A 213 11.50 8.58 7.77
N LYS A 214 11.19 9.03 8.99
CA LYS A 214 10.49 8.22 10.01
C LYS A 214 9.15 7.68 9.49
N TRP A 215 8.38 8.51 8.80
CA TRP A 215 7.09 8.13 8.25
C TRP A 215 7.25 7.33 6.97
N ILE A 216 8.22 7.72 6.12
CA ILE A 216 8.56 6.95 4.91
C ILE A 216 8.88 5.51 5.29
N GLY A 217 9.83 5.29 6.21
CA GLY A 217 10.22 3.94 6.61
C GLY A 217 9.08 3.11 7.19
N ARG A 218 8.20 3.74 7.99
CA ARG A 218 7.05 3.04 8.59
C ARG A 218 6.01 2.62 7.56
N VAL A 219 5.57 3.55 6.71
CA VAL A 219 4.52 3.27 5.73
C VAL A 219 5.01 2.29 4.67
N GLU A 220 6.24 2.49 4.17
CA GLU A 220 6.87 1.59 3.22
C GLU A 220 6.97 0.15 3.76
N ALA A 221 7.44 -0.01 5.01
CA ALA A 221 7.51 -1.33 5.64
C ALA A 221 6.14 -2.03 5.71
N THR A 222 5.07 -1.28 5.98
CA THR A 222 3.71 -1.81 6.02
C THR A 222 3.27 -2.26 4.61
N ILE A 223 3.44 -1.41 3.60
CA ILE A 223 3.10 -1.72 2.20
C ILE A 223 3.86 -2.97 1.72
N LEU A 224 5.17 -3.01 1.96
CA LEU A 224 5.99 -4.15 1.55
C LEU A 224 5.62 -5.43 2.29
N SER A 225 5.21 -5.35 3.58
CA SER A 225 4.70 -6.51 4.31
C SER A 225 3.44 -7.09 3.66
N HIS A 226 2.46 -6.25 3.33
CA HIS A 226 1.23 -6.69 2.67
C HIS A 226 1.51 -7.30 1.28
N LEU A 227 2.40 -6.68 0.50
CA LEU A 227 2.79 -7.21 -0.80
C LEU A 227 3.51 -8.56 -0.70
N LYS A 228 4.35 -8.77 0.34
CA LYS A 228 4.99 -10.07 0.62
C LYS A 228 3.98 -11.13 1.00
N GLU A 229 3.05 -10.81 1.89
CA GLU A 229 1.98 -11.73 2.30
C GLU A 229 1.13 -12.20 1.11
N TRP A 230 1.00 -11.35 0.07
CA TRP A 230 0.30 -11.69 -1.16
C TRP A 230 1.19 -12.40 -2.21
N GLY A 231 2.49 -12.59 -1.93
CA GLY A 231 3.46 -13.13 -2.89
C GLY A 231 3.74 -12.19 -4.07
N GLU A 232 3.46 -10.88 -3.90
CA GLU A 232 3.63 -9.85 -4.91
C GLU A 232 4.95 -9.09 -4.79
N TYR A 233 5.71 -9.31 -3.73
CA TYR A 233 7.01 -8.72 -3.48
C TYR A 233 7.91 -9.72 -2.76
N GLU A 234 9.11 -9.87 -3.26
CA GLU A 234 10.20 -10.51 -2.55
C GLU A 234 11.24 -9.43 -2.24
N ASP A 235 11.83 -9.46 -1.04
CA ASP A 235 12.96 -8.57 -0.80
C ASP A 235 14.00 -8.81 -1.89
N ASP A 236 14.38 -7.77 -2.60
CA ASP A 236 15.64 -7.75 -3.30
C ASP A 236 16.74 -7.89 -2.24
N LYS A 237 16.96 -9.13 -1.79
CA LYS A 237 18.26 -9.46 -1.20
C LYS A 237 19.23 -9.07 -2.29
N PRO A 238 20.12 -8.08 -2.07
CA PRO A 238 21.17 -7.87 -3.05
C PRO A 238 21.81 -9.22 -3.23
N THR A 239 21.66 -9.80 -4.42
CA THR A 239 22.37 -11.00 -4.80
C THR A 239 23.82 -10.54 -4.94
N LEU A 240 24.45 -10.25 -3.79
CA LEU A 240 25.88 -10.00 -3.74
C LEU A 240 26.49 -11.29 -4.25
N SER A 241 26.82 -11.33 -5.52
CA SER A 241 27.62 -12.39 -6.06
C SER A 241 29.08 -12.06 -5.77
N VAL A 242 29.75 -12.94 -5.10
CA VAL A 242 31.20 -12.85 -4.87
C VAL A 242 31.82 -14.08 -5.51
N GLU A 243 32.85 -13.85 -6.31
CA GLU A 243 33.65 -14.95 -6.83
C GLU A 243 34.67 -15.38 -5.75
N ILE A 244 34.61 -16.66 -5.35
CA ILE A 244 35.53 -17.27 -4.39
C ILE A 244 36.12 -18.51 -5.04
N ASN A 245 37.42 -18.51 -5.30
CA ASN A 245 38.13 -19.61 -5.97
C ASN A 245 37.54 -20.05 -7.32
N GLY A 246 37.04 -19.12 -8.13
CA GLY A 246 36.40 -19.44 -9.40
C GLY A 246 34.95 -19.90 -9.30
N HIS A 247 34.35 -19.91 -8.10
CA HIS A 247 32.94 -20.22 -7.88
C HIS A 247 32.12 -18.96 -7.63
N GLN A 248 30.97 -18.84 -8.27
CA GLN A 248 30.01 -17.77 -8.00
C GLN A 248 29.19 -18.11 -6.75
N VAL A 249 29.24 -17.25 -5.74
CA VAL A 249 28.51 -17.38 -4.47
C VAL A 249 27.46 -16.31 -4.38
N THR A 250 26.19 -16.73 -4.20
CA THR A 250 25.02 -15.84 -4.10
C THR A 250 24.11 -16.29 -2.95
N ASP A 251 23.13 -15.49 -2.58
CA ASP A 251 22.08 -15.80 -1.59
C ASP A 251 22.60 -16.24 -0.21
N VAL A 252 23.66 -15.57 0.28
CA VAL A 252 24.26 -15.89 1.57
C VAL A 252 23.38 -15.38 2.71
N HIS A 253 22.89 -16.28 3.57
CA HIS A 253 22.11 -15.94 4.76
C HIS A 253 22.32 -16.94 5.89
N ILE A 254 21.93 -16.56 7.12
CA ILE A 254 21.99 -17.43 8.29
C ILE A 254 20.58 -17.86 8.70
N GLU A 255 20.40 -19.17 8.91
CA GLU A 255 19.20 -19.73 9.54
C GLU A 255 19.54 -20.17 10.97
N GLN A 256 18.61 -19.97 11.90
CA GLN A 256 18.79 -20.45 13.27
C GLN A 256 18.64 -21.99 13.31
N ALA A 257 19.67 -22.66 13.81
CA ALA A 257 19.65 -24.11 13.98
C ALA A 257 19.44 -24.50 15.46
N TYR A 258 19.27 -25.79 15.73
CA TYR A 258 18.99 -26.30 17.07
C TYR A 258 20.23 -26.20 17.99
N LYS A 259 20.04 -25.92 19.29
CA LYS A 259 21.08 -25.86 20.35
C LYS A 259 22.18 -24.79 20.17
N GLY A 260 21.84 -23.61 19.65
CA GLY A 260 22.80 -22.49 19.58
C GLY A 260 23.75 -22.55 18.38
N ASN A 261 23.58 -23.52 17.50
CA ASN A 261 24.24 -23.56 16.21
C ASN A 261 23.44 -22.77 15.16
N PHE A 262 24.09 -22.43 14.06
CA PHE A 262 23.48 -21.72 12.95
C PHE A 262 23.80 -22.45 11.64
N HIS A 263 22.91 -22.33 10.67
CA HIS A 263 23.20 -22.77 9.30
C HIS A 263 23.56 -21.54 8.47
N LEU A 264 24.76 -21.51 7.90
CA LEU A 264 25.09 -20.60 6.82
C LEU A 264 24.60 -21.24 5.51
N CYS A 265 23.63 -20.60 4.88
CA CYS A 265 23.09 -21.02 3.60
C CYS A 265 23.66 -20.15 2.48
N ALA A 266 23.98 -20.73 1.34
CA ALA A 266 24.45 -20.01 0.17
C ALA A 266 24.13 -20.80 -1.11
N LYS A 267 23.97 -20.10 -2.24
CA LYS A 267 24.03 -20.73 -3.56
C LYS A 267 25.44 -20.63 -4.13
N ILE A 268 26.04 -21.75 -4.47
CA ILE A 268 27.36 -21.83 -5.09
C ILE A 268 27.17 -22.42 -6.48
N ASP A 269 27.55 -21.66 -7.52
CA ASP A 269 27.29 -21.98 -8.92
C ASP A 269 25.83 -22.39 -9.17
N GLY A 270 24.90 -21.64 -8.54
CA GLY A 270 23.45 -21.87 -8.63
C GLY A 270 22.89 -23.03 -7.80
N ARG A 271 23.73 -23.75 -7.03
CA ARG A 271 23.28 -24.88 -6.18
C ARG A 271 23.25 -24.48 -4.71
N GLU A 272 22.16 -24.75 -4.04
CA GLU A 272 22.03 -24.51 -2.59
C GLU A 272 23.01 -25.36 -1.79
N LYS A 273 23.68 -24.73 -0.84
CA LYS A 273 24.62 -25.34 0.10
C LYS A 273 24.34 -24.83 1.51
N LYS A 274 24.43 -25.75 2.50
CA LYS A 274 24.27 -25.40 3.91
C LYS A 274 25.54 -25.82 4.67
N PHE A 275 25.98 -24.93 5.56
CA PHE A 275 27.12 -25.13 6.43
C PHE A 275 26.67 -24.96 7.87
N VAL A 276 27.13 -25.84 8.76
CA VAL A 276 26.86 -25.68 10.19
C VAL A 276 27.96 -24.80 10.80
N ILE A 277 27.55 -23.68 11.38
CA ILE A 277 28.45 -22.75 12.07
C ILE A 277 28.05 -22.59 13.53
N SER A 278 29.02 -22.37 14.41
CA SER A 278 28.77 -21.93 15.80
C SER A 278 29.17 -20.48 15.99
N LYS A 279 28.48 -19.79 16.90
CA LYS A 279 28.81 -18.43 17.29
C LYS A 279 29.31 -18.43 18.71
N ASN A 280 30.57 -18.01 18.95
CA ASN A 280 31.14 -17.84 20.25
C ASN A 280 31.50 -16.36 20.44
N LYS A 281 30.70 -15.63 21.25
CA LYS A 281 30.79 -14.17 21.47
C LYS A 281 30.74 -13.39 20.16
N ASN A 282 31.86 -13.06 19.53
CA ASN A 282 31.98 -12.28 18.31
C ASN A 282 32.63 -13.04 17.14
N GLU A 283 32.91 -14.32 17.30
CA GLU A 283 33.55 -15.13 16.28
C GLU A 283 32.66 -16.30 15.84
N PHE A 284 32.64 -16.53 14.54
CA PHE A 284 31.98 -17.70 13.94
C PHE A 284 33.04 -18.74 13.63
N SER A 285 32.76 -20.01 13.96
CA SER A 285 33.60 -21.15 13.58
C SER A 285 32.78 -22.17 12.80
N LEU A 286 33.40 -22.80 11.81
CA LEU A 286 32.78 -23.88 11.03
C LEU A 286 32.83 -25.17 11.84
N ILE A 287 31.66 -25.82 12.04
CA ILE A 287 31.58 -27.13 12.70
C ILE A 287 31.60 -28.23 11.67
N GLU A 288 30.88 -28.06 10.55
CA GLU A 288 30.74 -29.11 9.54
C GLU A 288 30.48 -28.49 8.16
N SER A 289 31.20 -28.99 7.14
CA SER A 289 30.98 -28.67 5.74
C SER A 289 30.39 -29.85 5.02
N LEU A 290 29.12 -29.82 4.70
CA LEU A 290 28.47 -30.85 3.88
C LEU A 290 28.80 -30.63 2.40
N GLY A 291 29.89 -31.23 1.95
CA GLY A 291 30.09 -31.57 0.53
C GLY A 291 30.64 -30.50 -0.41
N ILE A 292 31.59 -29.64 0.03
CA ILE A 292 32.37 -28.80 -0.89
C ILE A 292 33.87 -29.03 -0.65
N ALA A 293 34.50 -29.66 -1.59
CA ALA A 293 35.90 -30.06 -1.52
C ALA A 293 36.90 -28.86 -1.61
N ASN A 294 36.48 -27.66 -1.94
CA ASN A 294 37.40 -26.60 -2.38
C ASN A 294 37.24 -25.22 -1.69
N LEU A 295 36.40 -25.06 -0.67
CA LEU A 295 36.34 -23.82 0.12
C LEU A 295 36.94 -24.05 1.51
N THR A 296 37.98 -23.26 1.84
CA THR A 296 38.60 -23.29 3.16
C THR A 296 37.69 -22.58 4.20
N GLU A 297 37.84 -22.93 5.50
CA GLU A 297 37.17 -22.27 6.61
C GLU A 297 37.35 -20.75 6.58
N LYS A 298 38.55 -20.28 6.29
CA LYS A 298 38.87 -18.83 6.17
C LYS A 298 38.06 -18.14 5.10
N GLN A 299 37.75 -18.82 4.00
CA GLN A 299 36.94 -18.27 2.90
C GLN A 299 35.46 -18.20 3.24
N LEU A 300 34.95 -19.20 3.96
CA LEU A 300 33.57 -19.21 4.50
C LEU A 300 33.39 -18.11 5.55
N LEU A 301 34.36 -17.91 6.43
CA LEU A 301 34.34 -16.83 7.43
C LEU A 301 34.39 -15.46 6.75
N THR A 302 35.18 -15.29 5.68
CA THR A 302 35.19 -14.06 4.87
C THR A 302 33.83 -13.79 4.20
N MET A 303 33.08 -14.83 3.85
CA MET A 303 31.70 -14.68 3.36
C MET A 303 30.79 -14.18 4.48
N VAL A 304 30.87 -14.76 5.68
CA VAL A 304 30.08 -14.31 6.85
C VAL A 304 30.36 -12.84 7.15
N GLU A 305 31.63 -12.43 7.19
CA GLU A 305 32.02 -11.04 7.45
C GLU A 305 31.53 -10.07 6.38
N LYS A 306 31.68 -10.41 5.10
CA LYS A 306 31.26 -9.54 3.99
C LYS A 306 29.75 -9.40 3.82
N PHE A 307 29.00 -10.44 4.11
CA PHE A 307 27.55 -10.52 3.85
C PHE A 307 26.68 -10.29 5.08
N LEU A 308 27.19 -10.52 6.29
CA LEU A 308 26.38 -10.53 7.50
C LEU A 308 26.79 -9.49 8.54
N CYS A 309 27.92 -8.81 8.39
CA CYS A 309 28.44 -7.78 9.27
C CYS A 309 28.34 -6.36 8.71
N LYS A 310 27.45 -6.13 7.74
CA LYS A 310 27.13 -4.77 7.24
C LYS A 310 25.86 -4.23 7.81
#